data_28bebeb9944bb74ce31ba32a8c2fce90
#
_entry.id   28bebeb9944bb74ce31ba32a8c2fce90
#
_cell.length_a   1.000
_cell.length_b   1.000
_cell.length_c   1.000
_cell.angle_alpha   90.00
_cell.angle_beta   90.00
_cell.angle_gamma   90.00
#
_symmetry.space_group_name_H-M   'P 1'
#
loop_
_entity.id
_entity.type
_entity.pdbx_description
1 polymer ?
#
loop_
_entity_poly.entity_id
_entity_poly.type
_entity_poly.pdbx_seq_one_letter_code
_entity_poly.pdbx_strand_id
1 'polypeptide(L)'
;VAELKSREQDIDELNQQIVQYAAMSLTHDANLQSGEYVKIASDLERLGDHATNIMERLLLIHDSKHDLSEEALEELATMSRLALEILDQLKETVGDNLEEVNNQEQLIDQAYETFERMQIQRLKSKVCGTSNSVHFAKILTDFERLGDHCLNIAQEMNTIHPSWKFVEQQD
;
A
#
# COMPACT_ATOMS: atom_id res chain seq x y z
N VAL A 1 10.08 12.85 7.64
CA VAL A 1 10.49 11.62 8.35
C VAL A 1 9.77 11.50 9.69
N ALA A 2 10.00 12.41 10.63
CA ALA A 2 9.39 12.33 11.97
C ALA A 2 7.85 12.34 11.91
N GLU A 3 7.25 13.16 11.06
CA GLU A 3 5.80 13.21 10.88
C GLU A 3 5.24 11.88 10.32
N LEU A 4 5.90 11.26 9.33
CA LEU A 4 5.45 9.99 8.77
C LEU A 4 5.49 8.87 9.82
N LYS A 5 6.58 8.78 10.59
CA LYS A 5 6.69 7.80 11.69
C LYS A 5 5.64 8.01 12.79
N SER A 6 5.29 9.27 13.07
CA SER A 6 4.22 9.56 14.02
C SER A 6 2.85 9.09 13.49
N ARG A 7 2.58 9.29 12.20
CA ARG A 7 1.31 8.84 11.58
C ARG A 7 1.22 7.32 11.46
N GLU A 8 2.33 6.65 11.18
CA GLU A 8 2.40 5.19 11.17
C GLU A 8 2.09 4.63 12.58
N GLN A 9 2.67 5.22 13.64
CA GLN A 9 2.36 4.84 15.02
C GLN A 9 0.88 5.08 15.38
N ASP A 10 0.27 6.17 14.91
CA ASP A 10 -1.18 6.43 15.10
C ASP A 10 -2.03 5.34 14.41
N ILE A 11 -1.62 4.88 13.22
CA ILE A 11 -2.30 3.80 12.49
C ILE A 11 -2.19 2.48 13.26
N ASP A 12 -1.02 2.12 13.78
CA ASP A 12 -0.80 0.93 14.60
C ASP A 12 -1.69 0.91 15.84
N GLU A 13 -1.77 2.04 16.54
CA GLU A 13 -2.62 2.18 17.72
C GLU A 13 -4.09 2.01 17.38
N LEU A 14 -4.56 2.59 16.27
CA LEU A 14 -5.93 2.43 15.77
C LEU A 14 -6.23 0.98 15.36
N ASN A 15 -5.30 0.32 14.67
CA ASN A 15 -5.45 -1.10 14.31
C ASN A 15 -5.63 -1.97 15.56
N GLN A 16 -4.79 -1.78 16.58
CA GLN A 16 -4.92 -2.52 17.84
C GLN A 16 -6.29 -2.29 18.52
N GLN A 17 -6.79 -1.05 18.54
CA GLN A 17 -8.09 -0.72 19.11
C GLN A 17 -9.23 -1.38 18.34
N ILE A 18 -9.19 -1.40 17.00
CA ILE A 18 -10.19 -2.04 16.15
C ILE A 18 -10.20 -3.55 16.40
N VAL A 19 -9.04 -4.20 16.41
CA VAL A 19 -8.91 -5.65 16.68
C VAL A 19 -9.47 -5.99 18.06
N GLN A 20 -9.15 -5.20 19.08
CA GLN A 20 -9.67 -5.41 20.42
C GLN A 20 -11.19 -5.24 20.50
N TYR A 21 -11.75 -4.20 19.87
CA TYR A 21 -13.18 -3.97 19.80
C TYR A 21 -13.90 -5.10 19.07
N ALA A 22 -13.39 -5.54 17.90
CA ALA A 22 -13.94 -6.65 17.14
C ALA A 22 -13.95 -7.96 17.95
N ALA A 23 -12.87 -8.27 18.67
CA ALA A 23 -12.79 -9.44 19.53
C ALA A 23 -13.84 -9.41 20.67
N MET A 24 -14.10 -8.24 21.25
CA MET A 24 -15.14 -8.05 22.26
C MET A 24 -16.55 -8.17 21.68
N SER A 25 -16.79 -7.64 20.49
CA SER A 25 -18.08 -7.66 19.81
C SER A 25 -18.49 -9.07 19.39
N LEU A 26 -17.56 -9.92 18.96
CA LEU A 26 -17.82 -11.34 18.64
C LEU A 26 -18.39 -12.15 19.81
N THR A 27 -18.18 -11.70 21.05
CA THR A 27 -18.74 -12.34 22.25
C THR A 27 -20.23 -11.99 22.46
N HIS A 28 -20.72 -10.93 21.81
CA HIS A 28 -22.08 -10.42 22.01
C HIS A 28 -22.99 -10.61 20.79
N ASP A 29 -22.45 -10.58 19.57
CA ASP A 29 -23.23 -10.77 18.34
C ASP A 29 -22.39 -11.50 17.28
N ALA A 30 -22.75 -12.75 16.99
CA ALA A 30 -22.07 -13.59 16.01
C ALA A 30 -22.34 -13.16 14.54
N ASN A 31 -23.25 -12.21 14.29
CA ASN A 31 -23.59 -11.73 12.95
C ASN A 31 -22.85 -10.46 12.54
N LEU A 32 -21.99 -9.90 13.42
CA LEU A 32 -21.21 -8.72 13.06
C LEU A 32 -20.12 -9.09 12.04
N GLN A 33 -20.01 -8.29 10.98
CA GLN A 33 -18.93 -8.33 9.97
C GLN A 33 -17.59 -7.84 10.57
N SER A 34 -17.30 -8.23 11.81
CA SER A 34 -16.13 -7.80 12.54
C SER A 34 -14.83 -8.34 11.95
N GLY A 35 -14.89 -9.46 11.23
CA GLY A 35 -13.74 -10.05 10.55
C GLY A 35 -13.23 -9.19 9.39
N GLU A 36 -14.13 -8.63 8.61
CA GLU A 36 -13.83 -7.76 7.47
C GLU A 36 -13.19 -6.44 7.94
N TYR A 37 -13.72 -5.84 9.01
CA TYR A 37 -13.12 -4.62 9.60
C TYR A 37 -11.71 -4.86 10.14
N VAL A 38 -11.45 -6.03 10.74
CA VAL A 38 -10.11 -6.40 11.21
C VAL A 38 -9.14 -6.54 10.04
N LYS A 39 -9.56 -7.14 8.93
CA LYS A 39 -8.73 -7.26 7.73
C LYS A 39 -8.40 -5.88 7.15
N ILE A 40 -9.42 -5.02 6.97
CA ILE A 40 -9.23 -3.64 6.49
C ILE A 40 -8.24 -2.89 7.39
N ALA A 41 -8.41 -2.96 8.71
CA ALA A 41 -7.51 -2.29 9.65
C ALA A 41 -6.07 -2.80 9.53
N SER A 42 -5.89 -4.13 9.37
CA SER A 42 -4.57 -4.73 9.19
C SER A 42 -3.94 -4.36 7.85
N ASP A 43 -4.72 -4.25 6.77
CA ASP A 43 -4.19 -3.82 5.48
C ASP A 43 -3.86 -2.32 5.48
N LEU A 44 -4.62 -1.46 6.20
CA LEU A 44 -4.28 -0.05 6.40
C LEU A 44 -2.97 0.14 7.17
N GLU A 45 -2.73 -0.66 8.22
CA GLU A 45 -1.46 -0.66 8.95
C GLU A 45 -0.29 -1.03 8.03
N ARG A 46 -0.43 -2.08 7.21
CA ARG A 46 0.59 -2.47 6.24
C ARG A 46 0.87 -1.40 5.17
N LEU A 47 -0.14 -0.63 4.75
CA LEU A 47 0.08 0.53 3.88
C LEU A 47 1.01 1.56 4.54
N GLY A 48 0.82 1.84 5.84
CA GLY A 48 1.68 2.71 6.64
C GLY A 48 3.12 2.19 6.71
N ASP A 49 3.28 0.90 6.98
CA ASP A 49 4.57 0.20 7.01
C ASP A 49 5.31 0.31 5.67
N HIS A 50 4.65 0.01 4.55
CA HIS A 50 5.28 0.10 3.23
C HIS A 50 5.67 1.53 2.88
N ALA A 51 4.84 2.53 3.20
CA ALA A 51 5.17 3.94 2.99
C ALA A 51 6.41 4.35 3.80
N THR A 52 6.51 3.91 5.06
CA THR A 52 7.68 4.15 5.93
C THR A 52 8.92 3.46 5.38
N ASN A 53 8.80 2.21 4.94
CA ASN A 53 9.89 1.46 4.31
C ASN A 53 10.42 2.14 3.04
N ILE A 54 9.55 2.61 2.16
CA ILE A 54 9.92 3.34 0.93
C ILE A 54 10.73 4.59 1.31
N MET A 55 10.22 5.40 2.23
CA MET A 55 10.89 6.61 2.69
C MET A 55 12.28 6.32 3.28
N GLU A 56 12.40 5.33 4.16
CA GLU A 56 13.68 4.97 4.78
C GLU A 56 14.71 4.52 3.75
N ARG A 57 14.30 3.74 2.75
CA ARG A 57 15.20 3.32 1.67
C ARG A 57 15.60 4.46 0.74
N LEU A 58 14.70 5.39 0.44
CA LEU A 58 15.03 6.60 -0.32
C LEU A 58 16.06 7.46 0.42
N LEU A 59 15.97 7.59 1.75
CA LEU A 59 16.98 8.28 2.55
C LEU A 59 18.34 7.57 2.49
N LEU A 60 18.37 6.23 2.58
CA LEU A 60 19.60 5.45 2.45
C LEU A 60 20.27 5.63 1.08
N ILE A 61 19.46 5.73 0.00
CA ILE A 61 19.96 6.03 -1.34
C ILE A 61 20.50 7.46 -1.38
N HIS A 62 19.76 8.43 -0.86
CA HIS A 62 20.17 9.84 -0.82
C HIS A 62 21.49 10.05 -0.06
N ASP A 63 21.67 9.39 1.07
CA ASP A 63 22.85 9.48 1.90
C ASP A 63 24.05 8.68 1.34
N SER A 64 23.83 7.87 0.31
CA SER A 64 24.89 7.08 -0.33
C SER A 64 25.76 7.96 -1.21
N LYS A 65 26.98 7.48 -1.50
CA LYS A 65 27.93 8.16 -2.40
C LYS A 65 27.61 7.96 -3.90
N HIS A 66 26.58 7.19 -4.21
CA HIS A 66 26.25 6.80 -5.57
C HIS A 66 24.78 7.11 -5.82
N ASP A 67 24.51 7.92 -6.82
CA ASP A 67 23.16 8.23 -7.26
C ASP A 67 22.54 7.05 -8.03
N LEU A 68 21.21 7.01 -8.09
CA LEU A 68 20.48 6.19 -9.05
C LEU A 68 20.65 6.81 -10.46
N SER A 69 20.50 5.99 -11.50
CA SER A 69 20.45 6.53 -12.87
C SER A 69 19.15 7.32 -13.10
N GLU A 70 19.14 8.21 -14.09
CA GLU A 70 17.96 8.99 -14.45
C GLU A 70 16.76 8.09 -14.74
N GLU A 71 16.97 6.98 -15.45
CA GLU A 71 15.93 6.01 -15.75
C GLU A 71 15.36 5.36 -14.48
N ALA A 72 16.21 5.02 -13.51
CA ALA A 72 15.77 4.46 -12.25
C ALA A 72 14.95 5.47 -11.42
N LEU A 73 15.28 6.74 -11.48
CA LEU A 73 14.50 7.81 -10.83
C LEU A 73 13.12 8.00 -11.51
N GLU A 74 13.06 7.93 -12.85
CA GLU A 74 11.81 7.99 -13.60
C GLU A 74 10.90 6.78 -13.32
N GLU A 75 11.49 5.58 -13.16
CA GLU A 75 10.79 4.38 -12.76
C GLU A 75 10.17 4.52 -11.37
N LEU A 76 10.92 5.02 -10.37
CA LEU A 76 10.39 5.30 -9.03
C LEU A 76 9.32 6.39 -9.03
N ALA A 77 9.47 7.44 -9.82
CA ALA A 77 8.45 8.47 -9.99
C ALA A 77 7.16 7.90 -10.59
N THR A 78 7.28 6.97 -11.54
CA THR A 78 6.14 6.28 -12.13
C THR A 78 5.43 5.40 -11.10
N MET A 79 6.16 4.59 -10.32
CA MET A 79 5.56 3.78 -9.24
C MET A 79 4.87 4.65 -8.20
N SER A 80 5.49 5.75 -7.79
CA SER A 80 4.90 6.71 -6.84
C SER A 80 3.58 7.29 -7.36
N ARG A 81 3.52 7.67 -8.65
CA ARG A 81 2.29 8.19 -9.26
C ARG A 81 1.18 7.13 -9.28
N LEU A 82 1.48 5.91 -9.70
CA LEU A 82 0.51 4.81 -9.71
C LEU A 82 -0.01 4.48 -8.29
N ALA A 83 0.89 4.50 -7.29
CA ALA A 83 0.52 4.30 -5.90
C ALA A 83 -0.38 5.41 -5.35
N LEU A 84 -0.14 6.67 -5.71
CA LEU A 84 -1.03 7.78 -5.32
C LEU A 84 -2.40 7.68 -6.01
N GLU A 85 -2.44 7.28 -7.28
CA GLU A 85 -3.68 7.08 -8.02
C GLU A 85 -4.56 5.98 -7.41
N ILE A 86 -4.00 4.83 -7.01
CA ILE A 86 -4.79 3.76 -6.36
C ILE A 86 -5.28 4.20 -4.97
N LEU A 87 -4.47 4.94 -4.20
CA LEU A 87 -4.88 5.48 -2.90
C LEU A 87 -6.02 6.51 -3.03
N ASP A 88 -6.00 7.34 -4.06
CA ASP A 88 -7.07 8.31 -4.32
C ASP A 88 -8.35 7.60 -4.76
N GLN A 89 -8.26 6.59 -5.64
CA GLN A 89 -9.41 5.75 -5.99
C GLN A 89 -10.02 5.05 -4.77
N LEU A 90 -9.18 4.55 -3.86
CA LEU A 90 -9.64 3.90 -2.64
C LEU A 90 -10.41 4.85 -1.71
N LYS A 91 -10.04 6.15 -1.66
CA LYS A 91 -10.74 7.17 -0.86
C LYS A 91 -12.09 7.57 -1.44
N GLU A 92 -12.18 7.70 -2.77
CA GLU A 92 -13.35 8.32 -3.42
C GLU A 92 -14.57 7.41 -3.42
N THR A 93 -14.39 6.10 -3.24
CA THR A 93 -15.48 5.17 -3.47
C THR A 93 -15.49 4.04 -2.44
N VAL A 94 -16.15 4.28 -1.35
CA VAL A 94 -16.45 3.22 -0.39
C VAL A 94 -17.37 2.19 -1.07
N GLY A 95 -16.76 1.20 -1.74
CA GLY A 95 -17.41 -0.02 -2.21
C GLY A 95 -17.96 -0.04 -3.65
N ASP A 96 -17.89 1.02 -4.44
CA ASP A 96 -18.47 1.05 -5.79
C ASP A 96 -17.45 1.00 -6.94
N ASN A 97 -16.11 1.04 -6.66
CA ASN A 97 -15.06 1.10 -7.70
C ASN A 97 -14.02 -0.03 -7.62
N LEU A 98 -14.43 -1.21 -7.19
CA LEU A 98 -13.54 -2.37 -7.12
C LEU A 98 -12.84 -2.65 -8.47
N GLU A 99 -13.53 -2.42 -9.59
CA GLU A 99 -12.96 -2.63 -10.93
C GLU A 99 -11.84 -1.63 -11.24
N GLU A 100 -12.02 -0.35 -10.88
CA GLU A 100 -11.02 0.69 -11.05
C GLU A 100 -9.78 0.42 -10.21
N VAL A 101 -9.96 0.07 -8.94
CA VAL A 101 -8.86 -0.29 -8.02
C VAL A 101 -8.11 -1.52 -8.54
N ASN A 102 -8.83 -2.56 -9.00
CA ASN A 102 -8.20 -3.75 -9.58
C ASN A 102 -7.42 -3.43 -10.87
N ASN A 103 -7.94 -2.56 -11.73
CA ASN A 103 -7.23 -2.15 -12.94
C ASN A 103 -5.96 -1.34 -12.59
N GLN A 104 -6.01 -0.50 -11.58
CA GLN A 104 -4.86 0.29 -11.13
C GLN A 104 -3.79 -0.58 -10.47
N GLU A 105 -4.19 -1.59 -9.69
CA GLU A 105 -3.27 -2.58 -9.11
C GLU A 105 -2.54 -3.36 -10.21
N GLN A 106 -3.24 -3.81 -11.26
CA GLN A 106 -2.61 -4.46 -12.41
C GLN A 106 -1.59 -3.57 -13.13
N LEU A 107 -1.80 -2.25 -13.14
CA LEU A 107 -0.80 -1.31 -13.70
C LEU A 107 0.44 -1.23 -12.81
N ILE A 108 0.28 -1.29 -11.50
CA ILE A 108 1.41 -1.35 -10.54
C ILE A 108 2.21 -2.63 -10.75
N ASP A 109 1.56 -3.78 -10.87
CA ASP A 109 2.19 -5.08 -11.13
C ASP A 109 2.99 -5.09 -12.43
N GLN A 110 2.38 -4.62 -13.52
CA GLN A 110 3.05 -4.55 -14.81
C GLN A 110 4.27 -3.62 -14.79
N ALA A 111 4.17 -2.50 -14.07
CA ALA A 111 5.28 -1.58 -13.87
C ALA A 111 6.38 -2.23 -13.02
N TYR A 112 6.02 -2.90 -11.92
CA TYR A 112 6.94 -3.64 -11.06
C TYR A 112 7.74 -4.67 -11.87
N GLU A 113 7.07 -5.58 -12.60
CA GLU A 113 7.74 -6.60 -13.41
C GLU A 113 8.66 -6.00 -14.48
N THR A 114 8.27 -4.88 -15.07
CA THR A 114 9.04 -4.20 -16.10
C THR A 114 10.30 -3.58 -15.50
N PHE A 115 10.17 -2.85 -14.40
CA PHE A 115 11.27 -2.14 -13.77
C PHE A 115 12.23 -3.10 -13.06
N GLU A 116 11.74 -4.21 -12.51
CA GLU A 116 12.59 -5.27 -11.98
C GLU A 116 13.50 -5.86 -13.08
N ARG A 117 12.94 -6.18 -14.26
CA ARG A 117 13.73 -6.66 -15.41
C ARG A 117 14.75 -5.64 -15.89
N MET A 118 14.39 -4.37 -15.97
CA MET A 118 15.30 -3.28 -16.37
C MET A 118 16.43 -3.12 -15.34
N GLN A 119 16.13 -3.22 -14.05
CA GLN A 119 17.11 -3.17 -12.98
C GLN A 119 18.11 -4.33 -13.07
N ILE A 120 17.66 -5.55 -13.32
CA ILE A 120 18.52 -6.72 -13.53
C ILE A 120 19.47 -6.50 -14.74
N GLN A 121 18.99 -5.87 -15.81
CA GLN A 121 19.83 -5.54 -16.98
C GLN A 121 20.88 -4.48 -16.64
N ARG A 122 20.53 -3.42 -15.89
CA ARG A 122 21.48 -2.40 -15.40
C ARG A 122 22.58 -3.01 -14.52
N LEU A 123 22.20 -3.96 -13.64
CA LEU A 123 23.17 -4.70 -12.83
C LEU A 123 24.15 -5.54 -13.66
N LYS A 124 23.63 -6.27 -14.66
CA LYS A 124 24.47 -7.08 -15.57
C LYS A 124 25.44 -6.23 -16.37
N SER A 125 25.02 -5.04 -16.78
CA SER A 125 25.85 -4.09 -17.54
C SER A 125 26.82 -3.28 -16.65
N LYS A 126 26.80 -3.47 -15.34
CA LYS A 126 27.61 -2.75 -14.34
C LYS A 126 27.42 -1.22 -14.39
N VAL A 127 26.24 -0.76 -14.81
CA VAL A 127 25.86 0.65 -14.85
C VAL A 127 25.47 1.17 -13.46
N CYS A 128 25.02 0.28 -12.56
CA CYS A 128 24.61 0.64 -11.19
C CYS A 128 25.51 0.00 -10.14
N GLY A 129 25.69 0.72 -9.02
CA GLY A 129 26.30 0.16 -7.80
C GLY A 129 25.36 -0.89 -7.15
N THR A 130 25.94 -1.96 -6.61
CA THR A 130 25.16 -3.07 -6.02
C THR A 130 24.33 -2.66 -4.80
N SER A 131 24.83 -1.71 -3.98
CA SER A 131 24.14 -1.28 -2.76
C SER A 131 22.80 -0.60 -3.06
N ASN A 132 22.79 0.43 -3.92
CA ASN A 132 21.58 1.16 -4.27
C ASN A 132 20.61 0.31 -5.09
N SER A 133 21.12 -0.67 -5.83
CA SER A 133 20.29 -1.65 -6.54
C SER A 133 19.42 -2.50 -5.61
N VAL A 134 19.94 -2.85 -4.43
CA VAL A 134 19.16 -3.59 -3.41
C VAL A 134 18.06 -2.72 -2.83
N HIS A 135 18.36 -1.45 -2.52
CA HIS A 135 17.35 -0.52 -2.01
C HIS A 135 16.28 -0.22 -3.06
N PHE A 136 16.68 -0.01 -4.31
CA PHE A 136 15.77 0.19 -5.43
C PHE A 136 14.80 -0.99 -5.61
N ALA A 137 15.30 -2.24 -5.65
CA ALA A 137 14.47 -3.43 -5.77
C ALA A 137 13.47 -3.55 -4.62
N LYS A 138 13.89 -3.26 -3.38
CA LYS A 138 13.00 -3.28 -2.23
C LYS A 138 11.92 -2.19 -2.28
N ILE A 139 12.24 -1.00 -2.80
CA ILE A 139 11.25 0.06 -2.99
C ILE A 139 10.20 -0.37 -4.02
N LEU A 140 10.61 -1.00 -5.12
CA LEU A 140 9.65 -1.54 -6.10
C LEU A 140 8.72 -2.57 -5.46
N THR A 141 9.26 -3.49 -4.65
CA THR A 141 8.45 -4.48 -3.91
C THR A 141 7.48 -3.82 -2.92
N ASP A 142 7.92 -2.77 -2.21
CA ASP A 142 7.02 -2.07 -1.29
C ASP A 142 5.87 -1.35 -2.03
N PHE A 143 6.11 -0.82 -3.24
CA PHE A 143 5.04 -0.25 -4.08
C PHE A 143 4.05 -1.31 -4.58
N GLU A 144 4.54 -2.48 -5.01
CA GLU A 144 3.68 -3.61 -5.42
C GLU A 144 2.81 -4.06 -4.25
N ARG A 145 3.40 -4.28 -3.05
CA ARG A 145 2.66 -4.63 -1.84
C ARG A 145 1.61 -3.59 -1.42
N LEU A 146 1.92 -2.32 -1.62
CA LEU A 146 0.95 -1.25 -1.39
C LEU A 146 -0.26 -1.39 -2.32
N GLY A 147 -0.06 -1.71 -3.59
CA GLY A 147 -1.12 -2.03 -4.55
C GLY A 147 -1.99 -3.20 -4.08
N ASP A 148 -1.36 -4.33 -3.72
CA ASP A 148 -2.02 -5.52 -3.17
C ASP A 148 -2.94 -5.18 -1.99
N HIS A 149 -2.43 -4.42 -1.01
CA HIS A 149 -3.21 -4.05 0.18
C HIS A 149 -4.36 -3.11 -0.15
N CYS A 150 -4.19 -2.18 -1.11
CA CYS A 150 -5.30 -1.34 -1.58
C CYS A 150 -6.40 -2.18 -2.22
N LEU A 151 -6.06 -3.17 -3.05
CA LEU A 151 -7.02 -4.08 -3.65
C LEU A 151 -7.75 -4.93 -2.59
N ASN A 152 -7.03 -5.47 -1.61
CA ASN A 152 -7.62 -6.21 -0.49
C ASN A 152 -8.65 -5.36 0.27
N ILE A 153 -8.31 -4.11 0.61
CA ILE A 153 -9.23 -3.18 1.27
C ILE A 153 -10.48 -2.96 0.41
N ALA A 154 -10.33 -2.71 -0.89
CA ALA A 154 -11.46 -2.49 -1.79
C ALA A 154 -12.38 -3.73 -1.86
N GLN A 155 -11.81 -4.94 -1.89
CA GLN A 155 -12.55 -6.20 -1.88
C GLN A 155 -13.36 -6.39 -0.58
N GLU A 156 -12.73 -6.14 0.58
CA GLU A 156 -13.42 -6.25 1.88
C GLU A 156 -14.51 -5.16 2.01
N MET A 157 -14.24 -3.93 1.59
CA MET A 157 -15.22 -2.85 1.57
C MET A 157 -16.41 -3.17 0.67
N ASN A 158 -16.20 -3.75 -0.51
CA ASN A 158 -17.26 -4.18 -1.41
C ASN A 158 -18.12 -5.30 -0.77
N THR A 159 -17.54 -6.11 0.11
CA THR A 159 -18.26 -7.15 0.85
C THR A 159 -19.16 -6.54 1.94
N ILE A 160 -18.73 -5.47 2.60
CA ILE A 160 -19.45 -4.78 3.68
C ILE A 160 -20.53 -3.84 3.13
N HIS A 161 -20.30 -3.22 1.98
CA HIS A 161 -21.14 -2.16 1.40
C HIS A 161 -22.64 -2.50 1.24
N PRO A 162 -23.09 -3.73 0.91
CA PRO A 162 -24.51 -4.05 0.87
C PRO A 162 -25.26 -3.76 2.18
N SER A 163 -24.59 -3.83 3.33
CA SER A 163 -25.18 -3.57 4.65
C SER A 163 -25.20 -2.07 5.03
N TRP A 164 -24.30 -1.24 4.47
CA TRP A 164 -24.28 0.20 4.75
C TRP A 164 -25.44 0.94 4.09
N LYS A 165 -25.90 0.52 2.91
CA LYS A 165 -27.08 1.10 2.22
C LYS A 165 -28.38 1.02 3.05
N PHE A 166 -28.43 0.14 4.05
CA PHE A 166 -29.57 0.02 4.96
C PHE A 166 -29.53 0.99 6.16
N VAL A 167 -28.36 1.55 6.50
CA VAL A 167 -28.21 2.46 7.65
C VAL A 167 -28.58 3.90 7.27
N GLU A 168 -28.29 4.33 6.04
CA GLU A 168 -28.62 5.69 5.56
C GLU A 168 -30.14 5.91 5.29
N GLN A 169 -30.95 4.85 5.29
CA GLN A 169 -32.41 4.96 5.05
C GLN A 169 -33.26 5.00 6.33
N GLN A 170 -32.63 5.11 7.52
CA GLN A 170 -33.34 5.14 8.80
C GLN A 170 -33.27 6.48 9.54
N ASP A 171 -32.74 7.55 8.93
CA ASP A 171 -32.84 8.93 9.35
C ASP A 171 -33.87 9.66 8.45
#